data_894b051c959121ae95158522f8ecc3e9
#
_entry.id   894b051c959121ae95158522f8ecc3e9
#
_cell.length_a   1.000
_cell.length_b   1.000
_cell.length_c   1.000
_cell.angle_alpha   90.00
_cell.angle_beta   90.00
_cell.angle_gamma   90.00
#
_symmetry.space_group_name_H-M   'P 1'
#
loop_
_entity.id
_entity.type
_entity.pdbx_description
1 polymer ?
#
loop_
_entity_poly.entity_id
_entity_poly.type
_entity_poly.pdbx_seq_one_letter_code
_entity_poly.pdbx_strand_id
1 'polypeptide(L)'
;LALTASATLEVQKDICEKLEFQNHQIFRQSFERANLSYSVFKVDSKINKIIEVLRKVNGTSIVYCKSRKRTKELSELLQLQQISSDYYHAGLVQEERSKRQEAWINNKTRVIVCTNAFGMGIDKPDVRTVIHADVPDCLENYYQEAGRGGRDGKTAYAVLLYDDRDIHELEKLADLRFPSLKDIRDVYQSIANYLQIPVGSGEGEYYDFDISDFLKKFKLVGHTTLYSLKSLEQENLLTFNEQVFNLSTVVFTTDKNQLRNIENENVKLDNTIKTLLRAYEGIFDQPTSISEKMMAGLLKTDYEEVKKQLQLLHKMGIIEYQPQKDTPQLFLSINRIKAEDVRIDMAAYINRKEQFQRRMKQMLEFVDESTACRSQVIGFYFGDEKIKACGICDNCLRQKASVLSKEEFETLHLRIINLIKYEPLHTKDLLLKLNGVKK
;
A
#
# COMPACT_ATOMS: atom_id res chain seq x y z
N LEU A 1 10.14 9.72 -22.43
CA LEU A 1 10.37 8.33 -22.07
C LEU A 1 9.40 7.93 -20.95
N ALA A 2 8.62 6.87 -21.15
CA ALA A 2 7.80 6.26 -20.11
C ALA A 2 8.34 4.86 -19.81
N LEU A 3 8.48 4.52 -18.53
CA LEU A 3 8.98 3.21 -18.07
C LEU A 3 7.95 2.62 -17.09
N THR A 4 7.60 1.36 -17.30
CA THR A 4 6.69 0.63 -16.40
C THR A 4 7.03 -0.86 -16.40
N ALA A 5 6.80 -1.52 -15.26
CA ALA A 5 7.07 -2.95 -15.09
C ALA A 5 5.80 -3.82 -15.25
N SER A 6 4.60 -3.25 -15.25
CA SER A 6 3.34 -3.99 -15.13
C SER A 6 2.17 -3.34 -15.87
N ALA A 7 2.44 -2.69 -17.02
CA ALA A 7 1.38 -2.12 -17.84
C ALA A 7 0.70 -3.20 -18.70
N THR A 8 -0.63 -3.34 -18.55
CA THR A 8 -1.45 -4.12 -19.49
C THR A 8 -1.48 -3.44 -20.86
N LEU A 9 -1.95 -4.14 -21.90
CA LEU A 9 -2.05 -3.55 -23.25
C LEU A 9 -2.92 -2.29 -23.26
N GLU A 10 -4.00 -2.25 -22.47
CA GLU A 10 -4.88 -1.10 -22.32
C GLU A 10 -4.14 0.09 -21.69
N VAL A 11 -3.38 -0.15 -20.61
CA VAL A 11 -2.57 0.88 -19.95
C VAL A 11 -1.46 1.41 -20.85
N GLN A 12 -0.79 0.54 -21.65
CA GLN A 12 0.22 0.98 -22.60
C GLN A 12 -0.36 1.94 -23.64
N LYS A 13 -1.57 1.64 -24.15
CA LYS A 13 -2.29 2.51 -25.10
C LYS A 13 -2.65 3.86 -24.42
N ASP A 14 -3.21 3.82 -23.22
CA ASP A 14 -3.57 5.02 -22.45
C ASP A 14 -2.35 5.92 -22.16
N ILE A 15 -1.19 5.34 -21.85
CA ILE A 15 0.07 6.08 -21.68
C ILE A 15 0.47 6.79 -22.98
N CYS A 16 0.42 6.10 -24.12
CA CYS A 16 0.78 6.70 -25.40
C CYS A 16 -0.16 7.85 -25.77
N GLU A 17 -1.45 7.67 -25.55
CA GLU A 17 -2.47 8.69 -25.84
C GLU A 17 -2.35 9.91 -24.92
N LYS A 18 -2.27 9.71 -23.61
CA LYS A 18 -2.20 10.80 -22.63
C LYS A 18 -0.89 11.58 -22.62
N LEU A 19 0.21 10.93 -22.97
CA LEU A 19 1.51 11.59 -23.13
C LEU A 19 1.74 12.09 -24.54
N GLU A 20 0.73 11.98 -25.44
CA GLU A 20 0.78 12.47 -26.83
C GLU A 20 2.03 11.98 -27.59
N PHE A 21 2.42 10.72 -27.36
CA PHE A 21 3.61 10.18 -28.01
C PHE A 21 3.40 10.00 -29.52
N GLN A 22 4.10 10.81 -30.29
CA GLN A 22 4.15 10.68 -31.76
C GLN A 22 5.35 9.86 -32.19
N ASN A 23 5.15 8.94 -33.16
CA ASN A 23 6.22 8.09 -33.70
C ASN A 23 7.02 7.30 -32.62
N HIS A 24 6.30 6.78 -31.60
CA HIS A 24 6.91 6.09 -30.49
C HIS A 24 7.26 4.63 -30.81
N GLN A 25 8.29 4.12 -30.13
CA GLN A 25 8.66 2.70 -30.14
C GLN A 25 8.32 2.10 -28.76
N ILE A 26 7.72 0.90 -28.78
CA ILE A 26 7.38 0.16 -27.55
C ILE A 26 8.31 -1.06 -27.46
N PHE A 27 9.14 -1.08 -26.42
CA PHE A 27 9.98 -2.22 -26.07
C PHE A 27 9.30 -3.03 -24.99
N ARG A 28 9.02 -4.30 -25.28
CA ARG A 28 8.36 -5.22 -24.35
C ARG A 28 9.32 -6.34 -23.98
N GLN A 29 9.36 -6.65 -22.69
CA GLN A 29 10.04 -7.82 -22.17
C GLN A 29 8.99 -8.82 -21.67
N SER A 30 9.28 -10.11 -21.73
CA SER A 30 8.37 -11.15 -21.25
C SER A 30 8.09 -10.98 -19.76
N PHE A 31 6.85 -11.29 -19.37
CA PHE A 31 6.42 -11.36 -17.97
C PHE A 31 6.79 -12.69 -17.31
N GLU A 32 7.46 -13.59 -18.02
CA GLU A 32 7.92 -14.87 -17.50
C GLU A 32 8.99 -14.69 -16.41
N ARG A 33 8.80 -15.39 -15.31
CA ARG A 33 9.75 -15.47 -14.21
C ARG A 33 10.06 -16.96 -13.96
N ALA A 34 11.01 -17.50 -14.72
CA ALA A 34 11.34 -18.94 -14.73
C ALA A 34 11.77 -19.49 -13.35
N ASN A 35 12.30 -18.63 -12.47
CA ASN A 35 12.77 -18.98 -11.14
C ASN A 35 11.75 -18.69 -10.02
N LEU A 36 10.56 -18.15 -10.34
CA LEU A 36 9.55 -17.79 -9.35
C LEU A 36 8.36 -18.77 -9.41
N SER A 37 8.20 -19.56 -8.33
CA SER A 37 7.10 -20.51 -8.20
C SER A 37 5.89 -19.83 -7.56
N TYR A 38 4.79 -19.75 -8.28
CA TYR A 38 3.51 -19.24 -7.77
C TYR A 38 2.70 -20.36 -7.13
N SER A 39 2.12 -20.11 -5.97
CA SER A 39 1.25 -21.06 -5.27
C SER A 39 0.11 -20.32 -4.58
N VAL A 40 -1.10 -20.85 -4.70
CA VAL A 40 -2.31 -20.31 -4.08
C VAL A 40 -2.92 -21.36 -3.19
N PHE A 41 -3.18 -21.01 -1.93
CA PHE A 41 -3.74 -21.94 -0.94
C PHE A 41 -4.97 -21.36 -0.27
N LYS A 42 -6.09 -22.11 -0.33
CA LYS A 42 -7.21 -21.90 0.57
C LYS A 42 -6.85 -22.48 1.93
N VAL A 43 -7.00 -21.71 3.00
CA VAL A 43 -6.54 -22.10 4.33
C VAL A 43 -7.51 -21.72 5.42
N ASP A 44 -7.63 -22.55 6.45
CA ASP A 44 -8.42 -22.24 7.65
C ASP A 44 -7.66 -21.33 8.61
N SER A 45 -6.32 -21.45 8.64
CA SER A 45 -5.43 -20.65 9.47
C SER A 45 -4.25 -20.12 8.65
N LYS A 46 -4.31 -18.83 8.30
CA LYS A 46 -3.23 -18.16 7.54
C LYS A 46 -1.93 -18.14 8.31
N ILE A 47 -1.96 -17.88 9.63
CA ILE A 47 -0.74 -17.83 10.46
C ILE A 47 -0.01 -19.18 10.47
N ASN A 48 -0.73 -20.29 10.64
CA ASN A 48 -0.11 -21.61 10.65
C ASN A 48 0.55 -21.93 9.30
N LYS A 49 -0.10 -21.55 8.20
CA LYS A 49 0.46 -21.74 6.85
C LYS A 49 1.68 -20.86 6.59
N ILE A 50 1.67 -19.61 7.06
CA ILE A 50 2.82 -18.71 6.97
C ILE A 50 4.02 -19.32 7.72
N ILE A 51 3.82 -19.78 8.96
CA ILE A 51 4.87 -20.43 9.77
C ILE A 51 5.39 -21.69 9.06
N GLU A 52 4.51 -22.52 8.52
CA GLU A 52 4.89 -23.72 7.78
C GLU A 52 5.79 -23.38 6.59
N VAL A 53 5.39 -22.39 5.77
CA VAL A 53 6.16 -21.96 4.60
C VAL A 53 7.52 -21.39 5.02
N LEU A 54 7.56 -20.51 6.03
CA LEU A 54 8.79 -19.90 6.51
C LEU A 54 9.76 -20.91 7.17
N ARG A 55 9.25 -22.00 7.75
CA ARG A 55 10.09 -23.09 8.27
C ARG A 55 10.63 -23.99 7.17
N LYS A 56 9.88 -24.19 6.08
CA LYS A 56 10.32 -25.02 4.94
C LYS A 56 11.28 -24.29 4.01
N VAL A 57 11.11 -22.99 3.82
CA VAL A 57 11.93 -22.18 2.91
C VAL A 57 12.81 -21.24 3.73
N ASN A 58 14.08 -21.54 3.78
CA ASN A 58 15.07 -20.68 4.43
C ASN A 58 15.38 -19.44 3.58
N GLY A 59 15.82 -18.36 4.24
CA GLY A 59 16.22 -17.11 3.61
C GLY A 59 15.27 -15.96 3.90
N THR A 60 15.57 -14.81 3.32
CA THR A 60 14.83 -13.56 3.52
C THR A 60 13.43 -13.65 2.91
N SER A 61 12.44 -13.12 3.62
CA SER A 61 11.05 -13.22 3.24
C SER A 61 10.29 -11.90 3.43
N ILE A 62 9.25 -11.71 2.62
CA ILE A 62 8.29 -10.61 2.74
C ILE A 62 6.90 -11.21 2.97
N VAL A 63 6.13 -10.63 3.90
CA VAL A 63 4.73 -10.99 4.13
C VAL A 63 3.85 -9.74 3.95
N TYR A 64 3.01 -9.72 2.94
CA TYR A 64 2.10 -8.64 2.64
C TYR A 64 0.77 -8.80 3.36
N CYS A 65 0.31 -7.72 4.01
CA CYS A 65 -1.00 -7.60 4.67
C CYS A 65 -1.70 -6.31 4.24
N LYS A 66 -3.03 -6.30 4.22
CA LYS A 66 -3.82 -5.09 3.90
C LYS A 66 -3.83 -4.04 5.03
N SER A 67 -3.75 -4.46 6.29
CA SER A 67 -3.96 -3.61 7.45
C SER A 67 -2.65 -3.28 8.18
N ARG A 68 -2.44 -2.00 8.51
CA ARG A 68 -1.31 -1.53 9.35
C ARG A 68 -1.26 -2.27 10.69
N LYS A 69 -2.41 -2.42 11.36
CA LYS A 69 -2.52 -3.14 12.64
C LYS A 69 -2.09 -4.60 12.49
N ARG A 70 -2.57 -5.27 11.45
CA ARG A 70 -2.26 -6.68 11.21
C ARG A 70 -0.78 -6.92 10.91
N THR A 71 -0.05 -5.97 10.30
CA THR A 71 1.39 -6.12 10.08
C THR A 71 2.15 -6.28 11.39
N LYS A 72 1.81 -5.47 12.41
CA LYS A 72 2.40 -5.53 13.73
C LYS A 72 2.04 -6.83 14.46
N GLU A 73 0.75 -7.16 14.53
CA GLU A 73 0.25 -8.37 15.19
C GLU A 73 0.88 -9.65 14.61
N LEU A 74 0.95 -9.74 13.28
CA LEU A 74 1.54 -10.90 12.61
C LEU A 74 3.05 -10.99 12.85
N SER A 75 3.76 -9.86 12.85
CA SER A 75 5.20 -9.84 13.18
C SER A 75 5.45 -10.31 14.62
N GLU A 76 4.67 -9.84 15.59
CA GLU A 76 4.78 -10.28 16.99
C GLU A 76 4.48 -11.79 17.12
N LEU A 77 3.47 -12.30 16.43
CA LEU A 77 3.18 -13.75 16.42
C LEU A 77 4.33 -14.57 15.82
N LEU A 78 4.99 -14.09 14.77
CA LEU A 78 6.16 -14.76 14.18
C LEU A 78 7.35 -14.77 15.14
N GLN A 79 7.58 -13.67 15.87
CA GLN A 79 8.63 -13.58 16.91
C GLN A 79 8.39 -14.58 18.04
N LEU A 80 7.14 -14.74 18.50
CA LEU A 80 6.76 -15.78 19.49
C LEU A 80 7.08 -17.20 18.99
N GLN A 81 7.06 -17.41 17.69
CA GLN A 81 7.44 -18.69 17.05
C GLN A 81 8.94 -18.78 16.71
N GLN A 82 9.78 -17.91 17.30
CA GLN A 82 11.23 -17.83 17.09
C GLN A 82 11.64 -17.54 15.63
N ILE A 83 10.77 -16.87 14.87
CA ILE A 83 11.07 -16.41 13.53
C ILE A 83 11.42 -14.91 13.62
N SER A 84 12.66 -14.55 13.31
CA SER A 84 13.12 -13.16 13.29
C SER A 84 12.30 -12.36 12.30
N SER A 85 11.48 -11.44 12.80
CA SER A 85 10.56 -10.63 12.00
C SER A 85 10.45 -9.21 12.51
N ASP A 86 10.10 -8.29 11.63
CA ASP A 86 9.72 -6.92 11.94
C ASP A 86 8.57 -6.48 11.02
N TYR A 87 7.97 -5.32 11.29
CA TYR A 87 6.85 -4.83 10.53
C TYR A 87 7.12 -3.47 9.89
N TYR A 88 6.43 -3.19 8.76
CA TYR A 88 6.61 -1.95 8.00
C TYR A 88 5.29 -1.47 7.39
N HIS A 89 4.96 -0.19 7.60
CA HIS A 89 3.80 0.47 6.98
C HIS A 89 4.00 1.98 6.92
N ALA A 90 3.23 2.67 6.10
CA ALA A 90 3.33 4.13 5.89
C ALA A 90 3.05 4.97 7.15
N GLY A 91 2.37 4.42 8.16
CA GLY A 91 2.10 5.10 9.43
C GLY A 91 3.28 5.15 10.41
N LEU A 92 4.41 4.52 10.11
CA LEU A 92 5.63 4.64 10.87
C LEU A 92 6.36 5.94 10.51
N VAL A 93 7.03 6.56 11.47
CA VAL A 93 7.93 7.71 11.19
C VAL A 93 9.10 7.29 10.30
N GLN A 94 9.64 8.25 9.55
CA GLN A 94 10.65 7.98 8.52
C GLN A 94 11.88 7.25 9.08
N GLU A 95 12.37 7.66 10.25
CA GLU A 95 13.53 7.05 10.91
C GLU A 95 13.31 5.57 11.23
N GLU A 96 12.14 5.22 11.78
CA GLU A 96 11.79 3.82 12.04
C GLU A 96 11.66 3.00 10.75
N ARG A 97 11.07 3.58 9.70
CA ARG A 97 10.97 2.93 8.39
C ARG A 97 12.34 2.58 7.85
N SER A 98 13.26 3.55 7.84
CA SER A 98 14.64 3.37 7.37
C SER A 98 15.37 2.30 8.19
N LYS A 99 15.30 2.38 9.53
CA LYS A 99 15.95 1.43 10.44
C LYS A 99 15.48 -0.02 10.22
N ARG A 100 14.17 -0.24 10.09
CA ARG A 100 13.60 -1.58 9.88
C ARG A 100 13.93 -2.12 8.50
N GLN A 101 13.87 -1.27 7.49
CA GLN A 101 14.26 -1.62 6.12
C GLN A 101 15.74 -2.00 6.03
N GLU A 102 16.64 -1.23 6.63
CA GLU A 102 18.08 -1.52 6.66
C GLU A 102 18.38 -2.83 7.43
N ALA A 103 17.72 -3.05 8.56
CA ALA A 103 17.88 -4.30 9.30
C ALA A 103 17.50 -5.53 8.46
N TRP A 104 16.43 -5.42 7.66
CA TRP A 104 15.99 -6.48 6.75
C TRP A 104 16.92 -6.61 5.52
N ILE A 105 17.35 -5.52 4.91
CA ILE A 105 18.32 -5.53 3.80
C ILE A 105 19.61 -6.21 4.22
N ASN A 106 20.12 -5.90 5.42
CA ASN A 106 21.36 -6.43 5.97
C ASN A 106 21.21 -7.81 6.65
N ASN A 107 20.10 -8.51 6.45
CA ASN A 107 19.80 -9.84 7.01
C ASN A 107 19.81 -9.92 8.55
N LYS A 108 19.73 -8.79 9.26
CA LYS A 108 19.51 -8.75 10.71
C LYS A 108 18.09 -9.18 11.09
N THR A 109 17.14 -8.86 10.23
CA THR A 109 15.74 -9.31 10.28
C THR A 109 15.48 -10.21 9.09
N ARG A 110 14.97 -11.42 9.33
CA ARG A 110 14.70 -12.40 8.28
C ARG A 110 13.41 -12.11 7.52
N VAL A 111 12.34 -11.77 8.24
CA VAL A 111 11.00 -11.57 7.68
C VAL A 111 10.54 -10.15 7.90
N ILE A 112 10.11 -9.47 6.84
CA ILE A 112 9.41 -8.18 6.96
C ILE A 112 7.92 -8.38 6.68
N VAL A 113 7.08 -8.03 7.66
CA VAL A 113 5.62 -8.04 7.52
C VAL A 113 5.16 -6.63 7.19
N CYS A 114 4.52 -6.43 6.06
CA CYS A 114 4.31 -5.09 5.55
C CYS A 114 2.98 -4.89 4.83
N THR A 115 2.61 -3.63 4.63
CA THR A 115 1.60 -3.23 3.65
C THR A 115 2.27 -2.95 2.30
N ASN A 116 1.48 -2.65 1.27
CA ASN A 116 1.95 -2.23 -0.06
C ASN A 116 2.90 -1.01 -0.02
N ALA A 117 2.96 -0.27 1.10
CA ALA A 117 3.94 0.80 1.31
C ALA A 117 5.40 0.32 1.30
N PHE A 118 5.63 -0.99 1.57
CA PHE A 118 6.94 -1.62 1.44
C PHE A 118 7.10 -2.12 0.01
N GLY A 119 7.50 -1.22 -0.88
CA GLY A 119 7.49 -1.57 -2.29
C GLY A 119 8.44 -0.74 -3.13
N MET A 120 8.11 0.48 -3.45
CA MET A 120 8.93 1.32 -4.33
C MET A 120 10.35 1.51 -3.76
N GLY A 121 11.36 1.32 -4.62
CA GLY A 121 12.76 1.49 -4.24
C GLY A 121 13.40 0.33 -3.47
N ILE A 122 12.71 -0.79 -3.23
CA ILE A 122 13.29 -1.96 -2.58
C ILE A 122 13.87 -2.90 -3.63
N ASP A 123 15.20 -3.02 -3.59
CA ASP A 123 15.96 -3.91 -4.47
C ASP A 123 16.87 -4.83 -3.63
N LYS A 124 16.29 -5.94 -3.14
CA LYS A 124 17.02 -6.99 -2.44
C LYS A 124 17.00 -8.26 -3.30
N PRO A 125 18.16 -8.75 -3.78
CA PRO A 125 18.21 -9.83 -4.76
C PRO A 125 17.82 -11.20 -4.18
N ASP A 126 18.11 -11.46 -2.91
CA ASP A 126 18.04 -12.76 -2.26
C ASP A 126 16.75 -13.05 -1.49
N VAL A 127 15.64 -12.42 -1.87
CA VAL A 127 14.32 -12.73 -1.29
C VAL A 127 13.87 -14.12 -1.75
N ARG A 128 13.70 -15.04 -0.79
CA ARG A 128 13.32 -16.44 -1.11
C ARG A 128 11.82 -16.66 -1.12
N THR A 129 11.07 -15.87 -0.33
CA THR A 129 9.62 -16.06 -0.24
C THR A 129 8.92 -14.73 -0.16
N VAL A 130 7.87 -14.58 -0.97
CA VAL A 130 6.90 -13.48 -0.87
C VAL A 130 5.54 -14.09 -0.58
N ILE A 131 4.99 -13.79 0.59
CA ILE A 131 3.70 -14.34 1.05
C ILE A 131 2.67 -13.22 1.07
N HIS A 132 1.55 -13.42 0.42
CA HIS A 132 0.37 -12.58 0.55
C HIS A 132 -0.57 -13.20 1.56
N ALA A 133 -0.64 -12.61 2.76
CA ALA A 133 -1.55 -13.05 3.82
C ALA A 133 -3.00 -12.62 3.56
N ASP A 134 -3.20 -11.67 2.66
CA ASP A 134 -4.49 -11.16 2.19
C ASP A 134 -4.46 -11.06 0.66
N VAL A 135 -5.60 -11.31 0.01
CA VAL A 135 -5.70 -11.25 -1.46
C VAL A 135 -5.55 -9.80 -1.95
N PRO A 136 -4.58 -9.47 -2.82
CA PRO A 136 -4.48 -8.14 -3.43
C PRO A 136 -5.71 -7.75 -4.24
N ASP A 137 -5.91 -6.46 -4.46
CA ASP A 137 -7.07 -5.94 -5.19
C ASP A 137 -7.03 -6.25 -6.69
N CYS A 138 -5.84 -6.50 -7.24
CA CYS A 138 -5.64 -6.76 -8.67
C CYS A 138 -4.35 -7.52 -8.94
N LEU A 139 -4.25 -8.11 -10.13
CA LEU A 139 -3.09 -8.89 -10.58
C LEU A 139 -1.83 -8.05 -10.74
N GLU A 140 -1.94 -6.77 -11.08
CA GLU A 140 -0.79 -5.87 -11.21
C GLU A 140 -0.08 -5.69 -9.88
N ASN A 141 -0.84 -5.44 -8.79
CA ASN A 141 -0.28 -5.33 -7.44
C ASN A 141 0.35 -6.66 -7.02
N TYR A 142 -0.38 -7.77 -7.22
CA TYR A 142 0.14 -9.10 -6.92
C TYR A 142 1.46 -9.39 -7.64
N TYR A 143 1.53 -9.14 -8.96
CA TYR A 143 2.71 -9.38 -9.76
C TYR A 143 3.91 -8.51 -9.34
N GLN A 144 3.67 -7.21 -9.07
CA GLN A 144 4.73 -6.31 -8.61
C GLN A 144 5.29 -6.71 -7.25
N GLU A 145 4.43 -7.14 -6.32
CA GLU A 145 4.80 -7.58 -4.99
C GLU A 145 5.49 -8.95 -5.04
N ALA A 146 4.90 -9.93 -5.70
CA ALA A 146 5.47 -11.27 -5.91
C ALA A 146 6.82 -11.22 -6.65
N GLY A 147 6.95 -10.32 -7.63
CA GLY A 147 8.14 -10.11 -8.44
C GLY A 147 9.39 -9.66 -7.68
N ARG A 148 9.27 -9.34 -6.37
CA ARG A 148 10.42 -9.06 -5.49
C ARG A 148 11.20 -10.32 -5.13
N GLY A 149 10.58 -11.51 -5.26
CA GLY A 149 11.23 -12.78 -5.04
C GLY A 149 12.25 -13.13 -6.13
N GLY A 150 13.42 -13.66 -5.73
CA GLY A 150 14.39 -14.29 -6.62
C GLY A 150 15.00 -13.40 -7.69
N ARG A 151 15.29 -12.14 -7.39
CA ARG A 151 15.94 -11.24 -8.36
C ARG A 151 17.38 -11.64 -8.70
N ASP A 152 17.99 -12.47 -7.85
CA ASP A 152 19.30 -13.09 -8.10
C ASP A 152 19.26 -14.32 -9.04
N GLY A 153 18.11 -14.61 -9.63
CA GLY A 153 17.91 -15.76 -10.52
C GLY A 153 17.73 -17.10 -9.80
N LYS A 154 17.91 -17.17 -8.47
CA LYS A 154 17.69 -18.40 -7.70
C LYS A 154 16.19 -18.61 -7.45
N THR A 155 15.82 -19.87 -7.22
CA THR A 155 14.42 -20.24 -6.93
C THR A 155 13.85 -19.44 -5.77
N ALA A 156 12.67 -18.89 -5.99
CA ALA A 156 11.87 -18.17 -5.00
C ALA A 156 10.40 -18.56 -5.12
N TYR A 157 9.64 -18.28 -4.06
CA TYR A 157 8.25 -18.70 -3.93
C TYR A 157 7.35 -17.50 -3.69
N ALA A 158 6.33 -17.34 -4.51
CA ALA A 158 5.23 -16.41 -4.32
C ALA A 158 4.02 -17.19 -3.84
N VAL A 159 3.65 -17.01 -2.57
CA VAL A 159 2.58 -17.75 -1.91
C VAL A 159 1.43 -16.81 -1.61
N LEU A 160 0.26 -17.12 -2.14
CA LEU A 160 -0.98 -16.38 -1.84
C LEU A 160 -1.87 -17.25 -0.96
N LEU A 161 -2.29 -16.70 0.16
CA LEU A 161 -3.18 -17.35 1.11
C LEU A 161 -4.54 -16.66 1.11
N TYR A 162 -5.60 -17.44 1.11
CA TYR A 162 -6.96 -16.89 1.20
C TYR A 162 -7.89 -17.79 2.01
N ASP A 163 -8.93 -17.18 2.53
CA ASP A 163 -10.11 -17.84 3.09
C ASP A 163 -11.39 -17.26 2.45
N ASP A 164 -12.57 -17.81 2.80
CA ASP A 164 -13.82 -17.35 2.21
C ASP A 164 -14.16 -15.90 2.56
N ARG A 165 -13.64 -15.38 3.67
CA ARG A 165 -13.83 -13.98 4.08
C ARG A 165 -13.08 -13.03 3.16
N ASP A 166 -11.86 -13.37 2.74
CA ASP A 166 -11.10 -12.54 1.80
C ASP A 166 -11.84 -12.35 0.48
N ILE A 167 -12.43 -13.42 -0.04
CA ILE A 167 -13.20 -13.40 -1.29
C ILE A 167 -14.41 -12.47 -1.13
N HIS A 168 -15.17 -12.66 -0.06
CA HIS A 168 -16.36 -11.86 0.21
C HIS A 168 -16.05 -10.38 0.45
N GLU A 169 -14.94 -10.07 1.17
CA GLU A 169 -14.47 -8.70 1.37
C GLU A 169 -14.04 -8.06 0.04
N LEU A 170 -13.34 -8.82 -0.81
CA LEU A 170 -12.91 -8.33 -2.11
C LEU A 170 -14.12 -8.06 -3.02
N GLU A 171 -15.11 -8.93 -3.08
CA GLU A 171 -16.34 -8.72 -3.86
C GLU A 171 -17.08 -7.43 -3.47
N LYS A 172 -17.11 -7.10 -2.19
CA LYS A 172 -17.76 -5.88 -1.67
C LYS A 172 -16.92 -4.62 -1.85
N LEU A 173 -15.63 -4.76 -2.12
CA LEU A 173 -14.70 -3.64 -2.13
C LEU A 173 -15.05 -2.59 -3.18
N ALA A 174 -15.60 -2.99 -4.33
CA ALA A 174 -16.01 -2.05 -5.37
C ALA A 174 -17.11 -1.11 -4.88
N ASP A 175 -18.12 -1.63 -4.17
CA ASP A 175 -19.22 -0.80 -3.66
C ASP A 175 -18.77 0.11 -2.52
N LEU A 176 -17.83 -0.36 -1.70
CA LEU A 176 -17.21 0.47 -0.66
C LEU A 176 -16.35 1.59 -1.26
N ARG A 177 -15.61 1.29 -2.34
CA ARG A 177 -14.66 2.21 -2.98
C ARG A 177 -15.32 3.29 -3.82
N PHE A 178 -16.54 3.03 -4.29
CA PHE A 178 -17.32 3.93 -5.13
C PHE A 178 -18.65 4.29 -4.46
N PRO A 179 -18.63 5.19 -3.45
CA PRO A 179 -19.85 5.61 -2.75
C PRO A 179 -20.83 6.30 -3.72
N SER A 180 -22.11 6.32 -3.33
CA SER A 180 -23.13 7.00 -4.14
C SER A 180 -22.92 8.51 -4.17
N LEU A 181 -23.43 9.19 -5.20
CA LEU A 181 -23.40 10.67 -5.27
C LEU A 181 -24.05 11.32 -4.04
N LYS A 182 -25.06 10.66 -3.48
CA LYS A 182 -25.70 11.10 -2.23
C LYS A 182 -24.71 11.04 -1.07
N ASP A 183 -24.01 9.92 -0.89
CA ASP A 183 -23.02 9.77 0.19
C ASP A 183 -21.89 10.80 0.07
N ILE A 184 -21.42 11.05 -1.17
CA ILE A 184 -20.39 12.05 -1.44
C ILE A 184 -20.87 13.46 -1.05
N ARG A 185 -22.11 13.81 -1.39
CA ARG A 185 -22.73 15.09 -1.02
C ARG A 185 -22.94 15.23 0.49
N ASP A 186 -23.40 14.18 1.13
CA ASP A 186 -23.63 14.14 2.59
C ASP A 186 -22.30 14.31 3.34
N VAL A 187 -21.22 13.66 2.87
CA VAL A 187 -19.88 13.85 3.44
C VAL A 187 -19.37 15.28 3.19
N TYR A 188 -19.52 15.82 2.00
CA TYR A 188 -19.13 17.20 1.67
C TYR A 188 -19.84 18.23 2.57
N GLN A 189 -21.17 18.09 2.73
CA GLN A 189 -21.94 18.95 3.63
C GLN A 189 -21.46 18.82 5.09
N SER A 190 -21.16 17.60 5.52
CA SER A 190 -20.65 17.33 6.88
C SER A 190 -19.29 17.99 7.11
N ILE A 191 -18.39 17.95 6.11
CA ILE A 191 -17.09 18.64 6.14
C ILE A 191 -17.30 20.16 6.29
N ALA A 192 -18.15 20.73 5.46
CA ALA A 192 -18.44 22.16 5.52
C ALA A 192 -19.01 22.60 6.88
N ASN A 193 -19.85 21.76 7.48
CA ASN A 193 -20.40 22.00 8.81
C ASN A 193 -19.35 21.83 9.92
N TYR A 194 -18.46 20.83 9.79
CA TYR A 194 -17.40 20.57 10.76
C TYR A 194 -16.40 21.72 10.82
N LEU A 195 -15.99 22.21 9.66
CA LEU A 195 -15.04 23.31 9.50
C LEU A 195 -15.69 24.71 9.57
N GLN A 196 -17.02 24.79 9.66
CA GLN A 196 -17.79 26.01 9.73
C GLN A 196 -17.51 26.99 8.57
N ILE A 197 -17.33 26.45 7.35
CA ILE A 197 -17.01 27.24 6.17
C ILE A 197 -18.32 27.79 5.55
N PRO A 198 -18.51 29.11 5.37
CA PRO A 198 -19.65 29.65 4.67
C PRO A 198 -19.65 29.32 3.16
N VAL A 199 -20.83 29.27 2.55
CA VAL A 199 -20.95 29.13 1.08
C VAL A 199 -20.30 30.34 0.39
N GLY A 200 -19.52 30.10 -0.65
CA GLY A 200 -18.81 31.13 -1.40
C GLY A 200 -17.47 31.58 -0.79
N SER A 201 -16.93 30.84 0.18
CA SER A 201 -15.64 31.13 0.82
C SER A 201 -14.76 29.89 0.93
N GLY A 202 -13.49 30.09 1.26
CA GLY A 202 -12.53 29.04 1.65
C GLY A 202 -11.58 28.60 0.54
N GLU A 203 -11.66 29.13 -0.68
CA GLU A 203 -10.72 28.83 -1.75
C GLU A 203 -9.27 29.18 -1.35
N GLY A 204 -8.34 28.24 -1.55
CA GLY A 204 -6.94 28.42 -1.21
C GLY A 204 -6.59 28.25 0.26
N GLU A 205 -7.57 27.95 1.12
CA GLU A 205 -7.38 27.85 2.56
C GLU A 205 -7.12 26.40 3.02
N TYR A 206 -6.29 26.27 4.08
CA TYR A 206 -6.00 25.01 4.75
C TYR A 206 -6.72 24.95 6.09
N TYR A 207 -7.39 23.85 6.34
CA TYR A 207 -8.13 23.60 7.58
C TYR A 207 -7.56 22.36 8.28
N ASP A 208 -7.33 22.45 9.60
CA ASP A 208 -7.00 21.29 10.40
C ASP A 208 -8.20 20.33 10.43
N PHE A 209 -7.98 19.08 10.08
CA PHE A 209 -9.06 18.11 9.90
C PHE A 209 -8.76 16.78 10.57
N ASP A 210 -9.23 16.62 11.82
CA ASP A 210 -9.19 15.33 12.51
C ASP A 210 -10.29 14.42 12.00
N ILE A 211 -9.93 13.50 11.13
CA ILE A 211 -10.88 12.54 10.55
C ILE A 211 -11.55 11.66 11.62
N SER A 212 -10.84 11.32 12.71
CA SER A 212 -11.38 10.47 13.77
C SER A 212 -12.46 11.18 14.59
N ASP A 213 -12.23 12.45 14.91
CA ASP A 213 -13.24 13.31 15.57
C ASP A 213 -14.42 13.59 14.64
N PHE A 214 -14.13 13.90 13.36
CA PHE A 214 -15.15 14.10 12.32
C PHE A 214 -16.10 12.91 12.17
N LEU A 215 -15.55 11.69 12.05
CA LEU A 215 -16.36 10.48 11.93
C LEU A 215 -17.26 10.25 13.16
N LYS A 216 -16.75 10.50 14.36
CA LYS A 216 -17.53 10.38 15.60
C LYS A 216 -18.64 11.40 15.68
N LYS A 217 -18.31 12.68 15.39
CA LYS A 217 -19.25 13.81 15.52
C LYS A 217 -20.44 13.68 14.55
N PHE A 218 -20.20 13.24 13.33
CA PHE A 218 -21.23 13.11 12.30
C PHE A 218 -21.75 11.66 12.14
N LYS A 219 -21.26 10.70 12.94
CA LYS A 219 -21.64 9.27 12.90
C LYS A 219 -21.48 8.66 11.51
N LEU A 220 -20.39 9.00 10.83
CA LEU A 220 -20.12 8.57 9.47
C LEU A 220 -19.33 7.25 9.45
N VAL A 221 -19.50 6.50 8.36
CA VAL A 221 -18.74 5.28 8.12
C VAL A 221 -17.37 5.62 7.53
N GLY A 222 -16.29 5.19 8.19
CA GLY A 222 -14.92 5.60 7.83
C GLY A 222 -14.54 5.30 6.37
N HIS A 223 -14.87 4.12 5.86
CA HIS A 223 -14.55 3.76 4.46
C HIS A 223 -15.30 4.64 3.46
N THR A 224 -16.60 4.82 3.64
CA THR A 224 -17.43 5.69 2.77
C THR A 224 -16.90 7.12 2.78
N THR A 225 -16.53 7.63 3.95
CA THR A 225 -15.97 8.98 4.09
C THR A 225 -14.64 9.13 3.35
N LEU A 226 -13.70 8.20 3.53
CA LEU A 226 -12.40 8.25 2.85
C LEU A 226 -12.52 8.18 1.33
N TYR A 227 -13.41 7.34 0.82
CA TYR A 227 -13.63 7.25 -0.63
C TYR A 227 -14.43 8.42 -1.18
N SER A 228 -15.34 9.02 -0.39
CA SER A 228 -15.99 10.28 -0.76
C SER A 228 -15.00 11.44 -0.84
N LEU A 229 -14.07 11.55 0.12
CA LEU A 229 -12.97 12.52 0.07
C LEU A 229 -12.13 12.35 -1.22
N LYS A 230 -11.76 11.11 -1.56
CA LYS A 230 -11.03 10.84 -2.81
C LYS A 230 -11.82 11.21 -4.07
N SER A 231 -13.12 11.02 -4.07
CA SER A 231 -13.97 11.42 -5.20
C SER A 231 -14.04 12.94 -5.32
N LEU A 232 -14.18 13.67 -4.20
CA LEU A 232 -14.14 15.13 -4.17
C LEU A 232 -12.79 15.71 -4.61
N GLU A 233 -11.68 15.02 -4.25
CA GLU A 233 -10.34 15.37 -4.67
C GLU A 233 -10.12 15.17 -6.18
N GLN A 234 -10.66 14.09 -6.75
CA GLN A 234 -10.61 13.84 -8.20
C GLN A 234 -11.34 14.90 -9.03
N GLU A 235 -12.40 15.50 -8.46
CA GLU A 235 -13.14 16.61 -9.07
C GLU A 235 -12.54 17.98 -8.72
N ASN A 236 -11.34 18.02 -8.11
CA ASN A 236 -10.63 19.23 -7.71
C ASN A 236 -11.43 20.17 -6.78
N LEU A 237 -12.35 19.63 -5.96
CA LEU A 237 -13.11 20.42 -5.00
C LEU A 237 -12.30 20.68 -3.73
N LEU A 238 -11.55 19.68 -3.31
CA LEU A 238 -10.70 19.71 -2.11
C LEU A 238 -9.53 18.73 -2.24
N THR A 239 -8.54 18.84 -1.35
CA THR A 239 -7.46 17.87 -1.19
C THR A 239 -7.33 17.50 0.29
N PHE A 240 -7.26 16.20 0.61
CA PHE A 240 -7.08 15.72 1.96
C PHE A 240 -5.68 15.13 2.16
N ASN A 241 -4.89 15.76 3.01
CA ASN A 241 -3.53 15.34 3.34
C ASN A 241 -3.51 14.71 4.74
N GLU A 242 -3.38 13.38 4.81
CA GLU A 242 -3.22 12.65 6.08
C GLU A 242 -1.90 12.97 6.81
N GLN A 243 -0.87 13.34 6.06
CA GLN A 243 0.46 13.66 6.58
C GLN A 243 0.93 14.96 5.97
N VAL A 244 0.79 16.04 6.70
CA VAL A 244 1.40 17.32 6.34
C VAL A 244 2.70 17.45 7.12
N PHE A 245 3.83 17.20 6.47
CA PHE A 245 5.14 17.62 6.96
C PHE A 245 5.46 19.02 6.42
N ASN A 246 4.68 20.01 6.82
CA ASN A 246 5.12 21.39 6.62
C ASN A 246 6.13 21.70 7.72
N LEU A 247 7.37 21.90 7.31
CA LEU A 247 8.40 22.45 8.21
C LEU A 247 7.89 23.76 8.78
N SER A 248 8.25 24.06 10.02
CA SER A 248 8.01 25.39 10.58
C SER A 248 8.63 26.45 9.71
N THR A 249 7.92 27.55 9.52
CA THR A 249 8.47 28.71 8.78
C THR A 249 8.53 29.94 9.65
N VAL A 250 9.55 30.76 9.39
CA VAL A 250 9.74 32.06 10.06
C VAL A 250 10.15 33.09 9.01
N VAL A 251 9.57 34.28 9.14
CA VAL A 251 10.03 35.49 8.45
C VAL A 251 10.03 36.65 9.44
N PHE A 252 11.04 37.52 9.38
CA PHE A 252 11.06 38.73 10.20
C PHE A 252 10.13 39.80 9.61
N THR A 253 9.24 40.31 10.44
CA THR A 253 8.31 41.41 10.11
C THR A 253 8.85 42.77 10.53
N THR A 254 9.97 42.80 11.26
CA THR A 254 10.62 43.95 11.85
C THR A 254 11.96 44.27 11.12
N ASP A 255 12.36 45.54 11.06
CA ASP A 255 13.63 45.89 10.51
C ASP A 255 14.80 45.66 11.49
N LYS A 256 16.03 45.65 10.96
CA LYS A 256 17.27 45.42 11.75
C LYS A 256 17.50 46.45 12.87
N ASN A 257 16.92 47.66 12.78
CA ASN A 257 17.09 48.70 13.78
C ASN A 257 16.16 48.47 14.97
N GLN A 258 14.96 48.00 14.73
CA GLN A 258 14.01 47.65 15.82
C GLN A 258 14.49 46.43 16.60
N LEU A 259 15.17 45.48 15.96
CA LEU A 259 15.74 44.30 16.64
C LEU A 259 16.76 44.68 17.72
N ARG A 260 17.59 45.74 17.50
CA ARG A 260 18.57 46.19 18.49
C ARG A 260 17.97 46.71 19.78
N ASN A 261 16.75 47.21 19.75
CA ASN A 261 16.04 47.64 20.95
C ASN A 261 15.58 46.47 21.84
N ILE A 262 15.31 45.31 21.25
CA ILE A 262 14.86 44.11 21.92
C ILE A 262 16.04 43.35 22.56
N GLU A 263 17.25 43.46 21.99
CA GLU A 263 18.46 42.81 22.48
C GLU A 263 18.78 43.14 23.95
N ASN A 264 18.31 44.27 24.45
CA ASN A 264 18.63 44.76 25.79
C ASN A 264 17.57 44.34 26.87
N GLU A 265 16.39 43.87 26.47
CA GLU A 265 15.30 43.64 27.43
C GLU A 265 15.14 42.12 27.81
N ASN A 266 15.52 41.18 26.96
CA ASN A 266 15.35 39.75 27.27
C ASN A 266 16.45 38.88 26.62
N VAL A 267 17.44 38.48 27.44
CA VAL A 267 18.64 37.71 27.00
C VAL A 267 18.25 36.34 26.32
N LYS A 268 17.16 35.70 26.71
CA LYS A 268 16.73 34.42 26.10
C LYS A 268 16.17 34.64 24.70
N LEU A 269 15.35 35.65 24.51
CA LEU A 269 14.80 35.98 23.19
C LEU A 269 15.87 36.50 22.25
N ASP A 270 16.84 37.28 22.75
CA ASP A 270 18.03 37.75 22.00
C ASP A 270 18.83 36.55 21.42
N ASN A 271 19.09 35.55 22.25
CA ASN A 271 19.78 34.34 21.79
C ASN A 271 18.99 33.59 20.68
N THR A 272 17.67 33.53 20.79
CA THR A 272 16.81 32.90 19.78
C THR A 272 16.82 33.67 18.47
N ILE A 273 16.71 35.00 18.54
CA ILE A 273 16.86 35.92 17.37
C ILE A 273 18.21 35.75 16.70
N LYS A 274 19.29 35.79 17.46
CA LYS A 274 20.67 35.61 16.93
C LYS A 274 20.85 34.22 16.30
N THR A 275 20.27 33.19 16.86
CA THR A 275 20.32 31.84 16.30
C THR A 275 19.55 31.75 14.99
N LEU A 276 18.36 32.34 14.89
CA LEU A 276 17.59 32.42 13.63
C LEU A 276 18.43 33.15 12.54
N LEU A 277 19.01 34.29 12.85
CA LEU A 277 19.78 35.09 11.91
C LEU A 277 21.08 34.42 11.44
N ARG A 278 21.68 33.57 12.27
CA ARG A 278 22.93 32.85 11.92
C ARG A 278 22.66 31.53 11.19
N ALA A 279 21.56 30.85 11.50
CA ALA A 279 21.30 29.52 11.01
C ALA A 279 20.48 29.51 9.69
N TYR A 280 19.74 30.59 9.40
CA TYR A 280 18.80 30.61 8.27
C TYR A 280 18.98 31.86 7.43
N GLU A 281 19.38 31.64 6.17
CA GLU A 281 19.59 32.69 5.17
C GLU A 281 18.26 33.13 4.54
N GLY A 282 18.10 34.42 4.21
CA GLY A 282 16.88 34.93 3.55
C GLY A 282 15.67 35.16 4.45
N ILE A 283 15.80 34.97 5.77
CA ILE A 283 14.71 35.01 6.75
C ILE A 283 14.03 36.39 6.91
N PHE A 284 14.62 37.45 6.33
CA PHE A 284 14.00 38.79 6.25
C PHE A 284 13.18 39.01 4.98
N ASP A 285 13.48 38.25 3.93
CA ASP A 285 12.94 38.51 2.60
C ASP A 285 11.74 37.62 2.28
N GLN A 286 11.71 36.39 2.84
CA GLN A 286 10.65 35.44 2.59
C GLN A 286 10.51 34.43 3.75
N PRO A 287 9.34 33.80 3.90
CA PRO A 287 9.15 32.71 4.86
C PRO A 287 10.18 31.61 4.63
N THR A 288 11.06 31.40 5.59
CA THR A 288 12.17 30.44 5.52
C THR A 288 11.87 29.26 6.43
N SER A 289 12.07 28.04 5.91
CA SER A 289 11.85 26.82 6.68
C SER A 289 12.89 26.68 7.79
N ILE A 290 12.42 26.42 9.01
CA ILE A 290 13.28 26.24 10.18
C ILE A 290 13.07 24.87 10.83
N SER A 291 14.01 24.46 11.68
CA SER A 291 13.90 23.28 12.52
C SER A 291 14.10 23.67 13.99
N GLU A 292 13.04 23.60 14.77
CA GLU A 292 13.08 23.88 16.21
C GLU A 292 13.99 22.91 16.95
N LYS A 293 14.10 21.65 16.50
CA LYS A 293 15.03 20.66 17.06
C LYS A 293 16.49 21.08 16.88
N MET A 294 16.85 21.56 15.68
CA MET A 294 18.19 22.09 15.42
C MET A 294 18.46 23.34 16.27
N MET A 295 17.49 24.24 16.35
CA MET A 295 17.58 25.44 17.19
C MET A 295 17.74 25.08 18.69
N ALA A 296 16.98 24.09 19.18
CA ALA A 296 17.11 23.60 20.56
C ALA A 296 18.52 23.08 20.85
N GLY A 297 19.12 22.35 19.90
CA GLY A 297 20.51 21.90 20.00
C GLY A 297 21.53 23.06 20.03
N LEU A 298 21.34 24.08 19.18
CA LEU A 298 22.22 25.27 19.14
C LEU A 298 22.08 26.13 20.40
N LEU A 299 20.87 26.30 20.90
CA LEU A 299 20.56 27.08 22.11
C LEU A 299 20.81 26.31 23.41
N LYS A 300 21.09 25.01 23.34
CA LYS A 300 21.23 24.08 24.48
C LYS A 300 20.01 24.16 25.43
N THR A 301 18.81 24.17 24.85
CA THR A 301 17.54 24.24 25.55
C THR A 301 16.59 23.17 25.05
N ASP A 302 15.41 23.04 25.69
CA ASP A 302 14.39 22.09 25.28
C ASP A 302 13.61 22.58 24.04
N TYR A 303 13.13 21.63 23.25
CA TYR A 303 12.31 21.85 22.06
C TYR A 303 11.04 22.69 22.32
N GLU A 304 10.34 22.38 23.41
CA GLU A 304 9.12 23.11 23.79
C GLU A 304 9.41 24.56 24.21
N GLU A 305 10.58 24.80 24.80
CA GLU A 305 11.00 26.15 25.18
C GLU A 305 11.30 27.01 23.93
N VAL A 306 11.92 26.41 22.90
CA VAL A 306 12.15 27.10 21.61
C VAL A 306 10.81 27.47 20.97
N LYS A 307 9.84 26.56 20.94
CA LYS A 307 8.49 26.86 20.44
C LYS A 307 7.83 28.02 21.15
N LYS A 308 7.90 28.04 22.48
CA LYS A 308 7.36 29.14 23.28
C LYS A 308 8.01 30.47 22.96
N GLN A 309 9.33 30.49 22.78
CA GLN A 309 10.08 31.69 22.42
C GLN A 309 9.70 32.19 21.03
N LEU A 310 9.56 31.29 20.04
CA LEU A 310 9.10 31.66 18.69
C LEU A 310 7.66 32.17 18.69
N GLN A 311 6.76 31.56 19.47
CA GLN A 311 5.39 32.04 19.64
C GLN A 311 5.32 33.40 20.32
N LEU A 312 6.22 33.67 21.29
CA LEU A 312 6.30 34.95 21.96
C LEU A 312 6.79 36.03 20.99
N LEU A 313 7.84 35.75 20.20
CA LEU A 313 8.34 36.66 19.17
C LEU A 313 7.26 36.97 18.11
N HIS A 314 6.46 35.97 17.74
CA HIS A 314 5.32 36.15 16.84
C HIS A 314 4.25 37.07 17.46
N LYS A 315 3.87 36.84 18.73
CA LYS A 315 2.91 37.68 19.44
C LYS A 315 3.39 39.13 19.61
N MET A 316 4.71 39.33 19.71
CA MET A 316 5.33 40.65 19.75
C MET A 316 5.40 41.32 18.37
N GLY A 317 4.99 40.65 17.29
CA GLY A 317 5.07 41.17 15.93
C GLY A 317 6.49 41.32 15.38
N ILE A 318 7.47 40.59 15.93
CA ILE A 318 8.86 40.62 15.51
C ILE A 318 9.10 39.66 14.34
N ILE A 319 8.43 38.52 14.39
CA ILE A 319 8.46 37.49 13.36
C ILE A 319 7.03 37.04 13.04
N GLU A 320 6.82 36.56 11.82
CA GLU A 320 5.71 35.69 11.51
C GLU A 320 6.21 34.24 11.59
N TYR A 321 5.69 33.50 12.58
CA TYR A 321 6.06 32.12 12.84
C TYR A 321 4.86 31.20 12.59
N GLN A 322 5.03 30.26 11.66
CA GLN A 322 4.08 29.18 11.43
C GLN A 322 4.72 27.87 11.94
N PRO A 323 4.23 27.31 13.05
CA PRO A 323 4.77 26.08 13.60
C PRO A 323 4.50 24.90 12.67
N GLN A 324 5.37 23.90 12.74
CA GLN A 324 5.15 22.62 12.08
C GLN A 324 3.78 22.10 12.46
N LYS A 325 2.96 21.80 11.47
CA LYS A 325 1.66 21.15 11.65
C LYS A 325 1.80 19.66 11.38
N ASP A 326 1.62 18.85 12.40
CA ASP A 326 1.56 17.38 12.30
C ASP A 326 0.11 16.88 12.19
N THR A 327 -0.86 17.80 12.19
CA THR A 327 -2.29 17.46 12.06
C THR A 327 -2.66 17.27 10.60
N PRO A 328 -3.48 16.24 10.27
CA PRO A 328 -4.05 16.10 8.93
C PRO A 328 -4.79 17.39 8.52
N GLN A 329 -4.66 17.74 7.25
CA GLN A 329 -5.25 18.98 6.73
C GLN A 329 -6.14 18.73 5.52
N LEU A 330 -7.18 19.55 5.41
CA LEU A 330 -8.03 19.65 4.25
C LEU A 330 -7.82 21.00 3.58
N PHE A 331 -7.49 20.99 2.30
CA PHE A 331 -7.32 22.17 1.46
C PHE A 331 -8.54 22.31 0.54
N LEU A 332 -9.13 23.49 0.45
CA LEU A 332 -10.21 23.78 -0.50
C LEU A 332 -9.62 24.36 -1.80
N SER A 333 -9.78 23.63 -2.90
CA SER A 333 -9.30 24.04 -4.23
C SER A 333 -10.19 25.10 -4.87
N ILE A 334 -11.44 25.19 -4.45
CA ILE A 334 -12.43 26.19 -4.87
C ILE A 334 -13.22 26.69 -3.67
N ASN A 335 -13.92 27.81 -3.82
CA ASN A 335 -14.87 28.28 -2.80
C ASN A 335 -15.94 27.22 -2.52
N ARG A 336 -16.32 27.07 -1.24
CA ARG A 336 -17.40 26.18 -0.85
C ARG A 336 -18.67 26.45 -1.67
N ILE A 337 -19.15 25.41 -2.36
CA ILE A 337 -20.46 25.38 -3.02
C ILE A 337 -21.50 24.70 -2.13
N LYS A 338 -22.79 24.76 -2.49
CA LYS A 338 -23.80 23.94 -1.82
C LYS A 338 -23.62 22.48 -2.16
N ALA A 339 -23.94 21.58 -1.21
CA ALA A 339 -23.76 20.13 -1.44
C ALA A 339 -24.61 19.60 -2.62
N GLU A 340 -25.78 20.18 -2.87
CA GLU A 340 -26.64 19.87 -4.01
C GLU A 340 -25.99 20.21 -5.36
N ASP A 341 -25.10 21.22 -5.38
CA ASP A 341 -24.38 21.67 -6.57
C ASP A 341 -23.08 20.88 -6.82
N VAL A 342 -22.66 20.02 -5.89
CA VAL A 342 -21.53 19.12 -6.09
C VAL A 342 -21.85 18.20 -7.26
N ARG A 343 -21.04 18.28 -8.30
CA ARG A 343 -21.13 17.45 -9.50
C ARG A 343 -19.93 16.55 -9.59
N ILE A 344 -20.17 15.33 -9.99
CA ILE A 344 -19.16 14.32 -10.30
C ILE A 344 -19.33 13.99 -11.78
N ASP A 345 -18.24 13.88 -12.51
CA ASP A 345 -18.30 13.31 -13.84
C ASP A 345 -18.72 11.83 -13.75
N MET A 346 -20.04 11.61 -13.84
CA MET A 346 -20.63 10.29 -13.67
C MET A 346 -20.16 9.30 -14.72
N ALA A 347 -19.84 9.74 -15.94
CA ALA A 347 -19.35 8.86 -16.99
C ALA A 347 -17.94 8.35 -16.64
N ALA A 348 -17.04 9.24 -16.28
CA ALA A 348 -15.71 8.90 -15.82
C ALA A 348 -15.74 8.08 -14.50
N TYR A 349 -16.65 8.41 -13.59
CA TYR A 349 -16.84 7.71 -12.31
C TYR A 349 -17.27 6.24 -12.51
N ILE A 350 -18.30 6.01 -13.34
CA ILE A 350 -18.80 4.67 -13.67
C ILE A 350 -17.71 3.87 -14.39
N ASN A 351 -17.05 4.47 -15.37
CA ASN A 351 -15.94 3.79 -16.07
C ASN A 351 -14.82 3.36 -15.12
N ARG A 352 -14.41 4.21 -14.17
CA ARG A 352 -13.43 3.85 -13.12
C ARG A 352 -13.94 2.70 -12.24
N LYS A 353 -15.22 2.68 -11.87
CA LYS A 353 -15.83 1.60 -11.11
C LYS A 353 -15.80 0.28 -11.89
N GLU A 354 -16.20 0.29 -13.16
CA GLU A 354 -16.20 -0.88 -14.03
C GLU A 354 -14.78 -1.43 -14.27
N GLN A 355 -13.81 -0.55 -14.51
CA GLN A 355 -12.41 -0.95 -14.65
C GLN A 355 -11.89 -1.59 -13.35
N PHE A 356 -12.21 -1.02 -12.19
CA PHE A 356 -11.84 -1.59 -10.91
C PHE A 356 -12.48 -2.96 -10.69
N GLN A 357 -13.79 -3.09 -10.97
CA GLN A 357 -14.51 -4.37 -10.87
C GLN A 357 -13.93 -5.44 -11.80
N ARG A 358 -13.59 -5.09 -13.04
CA ARG A 358 -12.95 -5.99 -14.00
C ARG A 358 -11.61 -6.51 -13.49
N ARG A 359 -10.74 -5.63 -13.01
CA ARG A 359 -9.42 -6.01 -12.45
C ARG A 359 -9.55 -6.89 -11.22
N MET A 360 -10.49 -6.59 -10.36
CA MET A 360 -10.80 -7.37 -9.17
C MET A 360 -11.33 -8.76 -9.54
N LYS A 361 -12.24 -8.85 -10.51
CA LYS A 361 -12.75 -10.12 -11.04
C LYS A 361 -11.63 -11.00 -11.59
N GLN A 362 -10.71 -10.42 -12.34
CA GLN A 362 -9.54 -11.15 -12.86
C GLN A 362 -8.62 -11.66 -11.75
N MET A 363 -8.50 -10.92 -10.64
CA MET A 363 -7.78 -11.40 -9.45
C MET A 363 -8.50 -12.58 -8.78
N LEU A 364 -9.83 -12.54 -8.67
CA LEU A 364 -10.62 -13.65 -8.15
C LEU A 364 -10.52 -14.89 -9.05
N GLU A 365 -10.62 -14.73 -10.36
CA GLU A 365 -10.42 -15.80 -11.34
C GLU A 365 -9.02 -16.43 -11.20
N PHE A 366 -7.98 -15.61 -10.98
CA PHE A 366 -6.64 -16.14 -10.71
C PHE A 366 -6.56 -16.94 -9.42
N VAL A 367 -7.25 -16.52 -8.36
CA VAL A 367 -7.29 -17.25 -7.08
C VAL A 367 -7.97 -18.59 -7.24
N ASP A 368 -9.11 -18.65 -7.92
CA ASP A 368 -9.92 -19.86 -8.13
C ASP A 368 -9.34 -20.80 -9.21
N GLU A 369 -8.42 -20.30 -10.04
CA GLU A 369 -7.80 -21.13 -11.10
C GLU A 369 -7.06 -22.34 -10.50
N SER A 370 -7.46 -23.53 -10.88
CA SER A 370 -6.91 -24.79 -10.32
C SER A 370 -6.23 -25.69 -11.35
N THR A 371 -6.27 -25.32 -12.63
CA THR A 371 -5.80 -26.13 -13.76
C THR A 371 -4.72 -25.45 -14.59
N ALA A 372 -4.95 -24.23 -15.03
CA ALA A 372 -4.00 -23.52 -15.88
C ALA A 372 -2.71 -23.13 -15.12
N CYS A 373 -1.60 -23.08 -15.82
CA CYS A 373 -0.34 -22.63 -15.27
C CYS A 373 -0.42 -21.19 -14.79
N ARG A 374 -0.08 -20.92 -13.50
CA ARG A 374 -0.14 -19.59 -12.90
C ARG A 374 0.65 -18.54 -13.67
N SER A 375 1.84 -18.91 -14.15
CA SER A 375 2.68 -18.00 -14.96
C SER A 375 2.02 -17.65 -16.29
N GLN A 376 1.33 -18.59 -16.93
CA GLN A 376 0.57 -18.33 -18.15
C GLN A 376 -0.62 -17.41 -17.91
N VAL A 377 -1.38 -17.63 -16.84
CA VAL A 377 -2.52 -16.77 -16.48
C VAL A 377 -2.04 -15.33 -16.28
N ILE A 378 -0.95 -15.12 -15.54
CA ILE A 378 -0.34 -13.80 -15.35
C ILE A 378 0.13 -13.22 -16.70
N GLY A 379 0.83 -14.02 -17.51
CA GLY A 379 1.30 -13.56 -18.82
C GLY A 379 0.16 -13.11 -19.74
N PHE A 380 -0.88 -13.91 -19.88
CA PHE A 380 -2.07 -13.56 -20.67
C PHE A 380 -2.74 -12.27 -20.19
N TYR A 381 -2.79 -12.07 -18.87
CA TYR A 381 -3.30 -10.84 -18.29
C TYR A 381 -2.57 -9.60 -18.81
N PHE A 382 -1.24 -9.67 -18.92
CA PHE A 382 -0.41 -8.57 -19.40
C PHE A 382 -0.23 -8.56 -20.93
N GLY A 383 -0.87 -9.49 -21.65
CA GLY A 383 -0.79 -9.59 -23.11
C GLY A 383 0.45 -10.33 -23.63
N ASP A 384 1.10 -11.14 -22.79
CA ASP A 384 2.20 -12.04 -23.20
C ASP A 384 1.67 -13.46 -23.42
N GLU A 385 1.22 -13.73 -24.62
CA GLU A 385 0.64 -15.03 -25.01
C GLU A 385 1.69 -16.12 -25.28
N LYS A 386 2.98 -15.77 -25.29
CA LYS A 386 4.07 -16.70 -25.65
C LYS A 386 4.62 -17.49 -24.47
N ILE A 387 4.19 -17.19 -23.25
CA ILE A 387 4.66 -17.85 -22.04
C ILE A 387 4.26 -19.33 -22.03
N LYS A 388 5.25 -20.20 -21.86
CA LYS A 388 5.04 -21.65 -21.71
C LYS A 388 4.65 -21.99 -20.27
N ALA A 389 4.09 -23.21 -20.09
CA ALA A 389 3.82 -23.72 -18.76
C ALA A 389 5.13 -23.80 -17.94
N CYS A 390 5.16 -23.15 -16.78
CA CYS A 390 6.39 -22.99 -15.98
C CYS A 390 6.90 -24.29 -15.34
N GLY A 391 6.03 -25.29 -15.19
CA GLY A 391 6.37 -26.59 -14.61
C GLY A 391 6.65 -26.60 -13.11
N ILE A 392 6.61 -25.43 -12.42
CA ILE A 392 6.99 -25.27 -11.02
C ILE A 392 5.90 -24.64 -10.13
N CYS A 393 4.83 -24.08 -10.70
CA CYS A 393 3.71 -23.56 -9.90
C CYS A 393 2.84 -24.72 -9.34
N ASP A 394 2.00 -24.40 -8.36
CA ASP A 394 1.10 -25.36 -7.71
C ASP A 394 0.28 -26.20 -8.70
N ASN A 395 -0.31 -25.56 -9.70
CA ASN A 395 -1.12 -26.24 -10.72
C ASN A 395 -0.28 -27.17 -11.62
N CYS A 396 0.88 -26.71 -12.09
CA CYS A 396 1.80 -27.55 -12.86
C CYS A 396 2.32 -28.76 -12.06
N LEU A 397 2.64 -28.56 -10.79
CA LEU A 397 3.07 -29.66 -9.92
C LEU A 397 1.94 -30.65 -9.64
N ARG A 398 0.71 -30.15 -9.44
CA ARG A 398 -0.48 -31.00 -9.27
C ARG A 398 -0.74 -31.85 -10.51
N GLN A 399 -0.65 -31.28 -11.70
CA GLN A 399 -0.78 -32.01 -12.95
C GLN A 399 0.29 -33.10 -13.09
N LYS A 400 1.55 -32.79 -12.79
CA LYS A 400 2.62 -33.79 -12.80
C LYS A 400 2.39 -34.91 -11.79
N ALA A 401 1.85 -34.59 -10.61
CA ALA A 401 1.57 -35.60 -9.57
C ALA A 401 0.35 -36.47 -9.91
N SER A 402 -0.56 -36.00 -10.76
CA SER A 402 -1.76 -36.74 -11.21
C SER A 402 -1.49 -37.64 -12.42
N VAL A 403 -0.37 -37.45 -13.11
CA VAL A 403 0.02 -38.32 -14.24
C VAL A 403 0.72 -39.56 -13.67
N LEU A 404 0.06 -40.71 -13.80
CA LEU A 404 0.68 -42.00 -13.52
C LEU A 404 1.72 -42.31 -14.61
N SER A 405 2.88 -42.85 -14.22
CA SER A 405 3.79 -43.43 -15.20
C SER A 405 3.11 -44.60 -15.91
N LYS A 406 3.58 -44.95 -17.10
CA LYS A 406 3.02 -46.08 -17.83
C LYS A 406 3.02 -47.37 -17.02
N GLU A 407 4.09 -47.62 -16.27
CA GLU A 407 4.22 -48.76 -15.37
C GLU A 407 3.27 -48.70 -14.17
N GLU A 408 3.12 -47.54 -13.55
CA GLU A 408 2.16 -47.34 -12.46
C GLU A 408 0.70 -47.51 -12.98
N PHE A 409 0.40 -47.01 -14.18
CA PHE A 409 -0.90 -47.16 -14.81
C PHE A 409 -1.21 -48.64 -15.11
N GLU A 410 -0.29 -49.35 -15.74
CA GLU A 410 -0.45 -50.80 -16.03
C GLU A 410 -0.64 -51.62 -14.77
N THR A 411 0.18 -51.34 -13.75
CA THR A 411 0.08 -52.01 -12.44
C THR A 411 -1.28 -51.76 -11.79
N LEU A 412 -1.71 -50.49 -11.76
CA LEU A 412 -3.00 -50.10 -11.19
C LEU A 412 -4.17 -50.71 -11.97
N HIS A 413 -4.07 -50.64 -13.31
CA HIS A 413 -5.07 -51.21 -14.21
C HIS A 413 -5.25 -52.72 -13.98
N LEU A 414 -4.18 -53.50 -13.93
CA LEU A 414 -4.24 -54.93 -13.62
C LEU A 414 -4.80 -55.20 -12.23
N ARG A 415 -4.45 -54.38 -11.24
CA ARG A 415 -4.97 -54.50 -9.87
C ARG A 415 -6.48 -54.22 -9.80
N ILE A 416 -6.94 -53.19 -10.52
CA ILE A 416 -8.38 -52.88 -10.64
C ILE A 416 -9.13 -54.02 -11.32
N ILE A 417 -8.63 -54.52 -12.49
CA ILE A 417 -9.27 -55.64 -13.20
C ILE A 417 -9.38 -56.87 -12.30
N ASN A 418 -8.30 -57.19 -11.59
CA ASN A 418 -8.31 -58.34 -10.69
C ASN A 418 -9.31 -58.21 -9.53
N LEU A 419 -9.54 -57.02 -9.02
CA LEU A 419 -10.48 -56.76 -7.93
C LEU A 419 -11.94 -56.83 -8.40
N ILE A 420 -12.27 -56.46 -9.63
CA ILE A 420 -13.61 -56.44 -10.18
C ILE A 420 -13.96 -57.69 -11.02
N LYS A 421 -12.98 -58.58 -11.25
CA LYS A 421 -13.11 -59.74 -12.16
C LYS A 421 -14.18 -60.74 -11.75
N TYR A 422 -14.40 -60.88 -10.46
CA TYR A 422 -15.31 -61.90 -9.91
C TYR A 422 -16.55 -61.31 -9.29
N GLU A 423 -16.53 -60.07 -8.83
CA GLU A 423 -17.69 -59.39 -8.25
C GLU A 423 -17.66 -57.88 -8.57
N PRO A 424 -18.79 -57.25 -8.96
CA PRO A 424 -18.88 -55.83 -9.10
C PRO A 424 -18.71 -55.13 -7.75
N LEU A 425 -17.76 -54.18 -7.65
CA LEU A 425 -17.49 -53.43 -6.45
C LEU A 425 -18.02 -52.01 -6.58
N HIS A 426 -18.60 -51.49 -5.51
CA HIS A 426 -18.95 -50.08 -5.42
C HIS A 426 -17.67 -49.23 -5.43
N THR A 427 -17.67 -48.05 -6.07
CA THR A 427 -16.46 -47.18 -6.24
C THR A 427 -15.76 -46.87 -4.91
N LYS A 428 -16.53 -46.70 -3.80
CA LYS A 428 -15.97 -46.50 -2.46
C LYS A 428 -15.18 -47.70 -1.96
N ASP A 429 -15.68 -48.90 -2.16
CA ASP A 429 -15.06 -50.16 -1.72
C ASP A 429 -13.83 -50.48 -2.55
N LEU A 430 -13.89 -50.18 -3.86
CA LEU A 430 -12.72 -50.26 -4.75
C LEU A 430 -11.60 -49.35 -4.29
N LEU A 431 -11.89 -48.10 -3.98
CA LEU A 431 -10.91 -47.12 -3.47
C LEU A 431 -10.27 -47.55 -2.13
N LEU A 432 -11.07 -48.17 -1.24
CA LEU A 432 -10.58 -48.72 0.04
C LEU A 432 -9.60 -49.88 -0.18
N LYS A 433 -9.90 -50.78 -1.15
CA LYS A 433 -9.06 -51.95 -1.48
C LYS A 433 -7.80 -51.56 -2.28
N LEU A 434 -7.78 -50.38 -2.87
CA LEU A 434 -6.63 -49.77 -3.55
C LEU A 434 -5.71 -48.96 -2.62
N ASN A 435 -5.84 -49.11 -1.29
CA ASN A 435 -5.02 -48.40 -0.29
C ASN A 435 -3.53 -48.45 -0.63
N GLY A 436 -2.92 -47.27 -0.77
CA GLY A 436 -1.52 -47.05 -1.14
C GLY A 436 -1.27 -46.43 -2.53
N VAL A 437 -2.33 -46.24 -3.34
CA VAL A 437 -2.23 -45.47 -4.58
C VAL A 437 -2.41 -43.99 -4.28
N LYS A 438 -1.51 -43.13 -4.79
CA LYS A 438 -1.65 -41.69 -4.68
C LYS A 438 -3.04 -41.25 -5.13
N LYS A 439 -3.74 -40.56 -4.25
CA LYS A 439 -5.06 -39.95 -4.54
C LYS A 439 -4.92 -38.83 -5.56
#